data_def19baacdfb8527c8a98e4197df8569
#
_entry.id   def19baacdfb8527c8a98e4197df8569
#
_cell.length_a   1.000
_cell.length_b   1.000
_cell.length_c   1.000
_cell.angle_alpha   90.00
_cell.angle_beta   90.00
_cell.angle_gamma   90.00
#
_symmetry.space_group_name_H-M   'P 1'
#
loop_
_entity.id
_entity.type
_entity.pdbx_description
1 polymer ?
#
loop_
_entity_poly.entity_id
_entity_poly.type
_entity_poly.pdbx_seq_one_letter_code
_entity_poly.pdbx_strand_id
1 'polypeptide(L)'
;MAGAFAYALILHPKAGCSRPFLIRDDAGTKVTLDTAMSEKPEQSEQSLTRDAIRAMRRSYGDVGLENLPADPLAAFSHWLAEAAANEYIVEANAMVLSTLGADDAITTRTVLLKDISEGGFTFFTNYQSRKAHAIEMHDRVSVLFPWFAMERQVSITGVISKISESESEEYFATRPWSSQIGAWASAQSQPLESRAELESRFAGASEKWPEGTTVPRPPHWGGYRIAPLSIEFWQGRYSRLHDRLRFERQSTDSEFVLTRYYP
;
A
#
# COMPACT_ATOMS: atom_id res chain seq x y z
N MET A 1 0.71 -28.66 -24.59
CA MET A 1 2.15 -28.29 -24.58
C MET A 1 2.36 -27.40 -23.35
N ALA A 2 2.99 -27.95 -22.33
CA ALA A 2 3.22 -27.30 -21.05
C ALA A 2 4.61 -26.64 -21.09
N GLY A 3 4.65 -25.30 -20.91
CA GLY A 3 5.89 -24.54 -20.78
C GLY A 3 6.23 -24.37 -19.30
N ALA A 4 7.24 -25.09 -18.83
CA ALA A 4 7.77 -24.93 -17.48
C ALA A 4 8.62 -23.66 -17.40
N PHE A 5 8.26 -22.70 -16.54
CA PHE A 5 9.11 -21.59 -16.15
C PHE A 5 10.00 -22.02 -14.98
N ALA A 6 11.29 -22.17 -15.26
CA ALA A 6 12.30 -22.39 -14.23
C ALA A 6 12.68 -21.05 -13.58
N TYR A 7 12.40 -20.89 -12.28
CA TYR A 7 12.95 -19.80 -11.48
C TYR A 7 14.41 -20.12 -11.10
N ALA A 8 15.35 -19.39 -11.68
CA ALA A 8 16.74 -19.44 -11.26
C ALA A 8 16.92 -18.67 -9.95
N LEU A 9 17.28 -19.39 -8.90
CA LEU A 9 17.68 -18.83 -7.60
C LEU A 9 19.05 -18.17 -7.77
N ILE A 10 19.12 -16.83 -7.77
CA ILE A 10 20.39 -16.10 -7.75
C ILE A 10 20.83 -16.02 -6.28
N LEU A 11 21.74 -16.90 -5.89
CA LEU A 11 22.47 -16.82 -4.63
C LEU A 11 23.58 -15.74 -4.75
N HIS A 12 23.49 -14.68 -3.97
CA HIS A 12 24.57 -13.68 -3.86
C HIS A 12 25.73 -14.27 -3.04
N PRO A 13 26.98 -14.26 -3.54
CA PRO A 13 28.14 -14.72 -2.78
C PRO A 13 28.53 -13.69 -1.71
N LYS A 14 28.79 -14.17 -0.50
CA LYS A 14 29.39 -13.37 0.59
C LYS A 14 30.79 -12.90 0.17
N ALA A 15 31.08 -11.64 0.41
CA ALA A 15 32.40 -11.06 0.22
C ALA A 15 33.43 -11.79 1.11
N GLY A 16 34.54 -12.22 0.50
CA GLY A 16 35.72 -12.66 1.22
C GLY A 16 36.23 -14.09 0.98
N CYS A 17 36.24 -14.60 -0.26
CA CYS A 17 37.03 -15.79 -0.57
C CYS A 17 37.54 -15.77 -2.02
N SER A 18 38.81 -15.37 -2.20
CA SER A 18 39.51 -15.42 -3.49
C SER A 18 40.04 -16.83 -3.73
N ARG A 19 39.23 -17.70 -4.33
CA ARG A 19 39.73 -18.93 -4.95
C ARG A 19 39.15 -19.03 -6.36
N PRO A 20 39.99 -19.27 -7.41
CA PRO A 20 39.47 -19.46 -8.77
C PRO A 20 38.65 -20.75 -8.86
N PHE A 21 37.47 -20.65 -9.44
CA PHE A 21 36.63 -21.80 -9.76
C PHE A 21 37.23 -22.51 -10.98
N LEU A 22 37.63 -23.77 -10.80
CA LEU A 22 38.08 -24.63 -11.88
C LEU A 22 36.89 -25.44 -12.42
N ILE A 23 36.48 -25.18 -13.64
CA ILE A 23 35.53 -26.00 -14.37
C ILE A 23 36.32 -26.91 -15.31
N ARG A 24 35.95 -28.18 -15.41
CA ARG A 24 36.48 -29.14 -16.43
C ARG A 24 35.44 -29.23 -17.54
N ASP A 25 35.92 -29.21 -18.79
CA ASP A 25 35.09 -29.57 -19.93
C ASP A 25 34.87 -31.08 -20.00
N ASP A 26 33.99 -31.51 -20.89
CA ASP A 26 33.65 -32.90 -21.10
C ASP A 26 34.83 -33.75 -21.59
N ALA A 27 35.98 -33.16 -21.91
CA ALA A 27 37.23 -33.78 -22.29
C ALA A 27 38.29 -33.78 -21.17
N GLY A 28 37.97 -33.24 -19.97
CA GLY A 28 38.85 -33.26 -18.81
C GLY A 28 39.92 -32.18 -18.77
N THR A 29 39.89 -31.22 -19.67
CA THR A 29 40.88 -30.13 -19.78
C THR A 29 40.57 -28.99 -18.80
N LYS A 30 41.57 -28.49 -18.06
CA LYS A 30 41.42 -27.35 -17.16
C LYS A 30 41.34 -26.05 -17.97
N VAL A 31 40.18 -25.39 -17.91
CA VAL A 31 40.01 -24.04 -18.48
C VAL A 31 40.01 -23.04 -17.34
N THR A 32 40.97 -22.14 -17.33
CA THR A 32 40.98 -21.00 -16.44
C THR A 32 40.19 -19.88 -17.08
N LEU A 33 39.02 -19.56 -16.54
CA LEU A 33 38.31 -18.37 -16.92
C LEU A 33 38.94 -17.18 -16.20
N ASP A 34 39.67 -16.38 -16.96
CA ASP A 34 40.10 -15.06 -16.54
C ASP A 34 38.84 -14.19 -16.42
N THR A 35 38.35 -14.03 -15.20
CA THR A 35 37.22 -13.13 -14.92
C THR A 35 37.75 -11.71 -14.98
N ALA A 36 37.79 -11.12 -16.17
CA ALA A 36 37.87 -9.68 -16.30
C ALA A 36 36.66 -9.13 -15.56
N MET A 37 36.89 -8.62 -14.36
CA MET A 37 35.92 -7.84 -13.61
C MET A 37 35.60 -6.61 -14.47
N SER A 38 34.48 -6.69 -15.20
CA SER A 38 33.84 -5.50 -15.73
C SER A 38 33.49 -4.63 -14.53
N GLU A 39 34.26 -3.58 -14.32
CA GLU A 39 33.92 -2.50 -13.40
C GLU A 39 32.53 -2.02 -13.79
N LYS A 40 31.55 -2.30 -12.93
CA LYS A 40 30.25 -1.63 -13.02
C LYS A 40 30.57 -0.12 -12.96
N PRO A 41 30.03 0.68 -13.90
CA PRO A 41 30.19 2.11 -13.79
C PRO A 41 29.65 2.52 -12.41
N GLU A 42 30.46 3.18 -11.61
CA GLU A 42 30.02 3.90 -10.43
C GLU A 42 28.86 4.78 -10.87
N GLN A 43 27.66 4.41 -10.45
CA GLN A 43 26.52 5.30 -10.55
C GLN A 43 26.84 6.44 -9.60
N SER A 44 27.36 7.54 -10.14
CA SER A 44 27.50 8.78 -9.42
C SER A 44 26.12 9.07 -8.81
N GLU A 45 26.05 9.12 -7.48
CA GLU A 45 24.88 9.63 -6.77
C GLU A 45 24.68 11.08 -7.22
N GLN A 46 23.89 11.27 -8.27
CA GLN A 46 23.45 12.60 -8.69
C GLN A 46 22.45 13.08 -7.63
N SER A 47 22.96 13.75 -6.60
CA SER A 47 22.08 14.47 -5.68
C SER A 47 21.32 15.52 -6.47
N LEU A 48 19.99 15.49 -6.35
CA LEU A 48 19.11 16.46 -7.02
C LEU A 48 19.42 17.87 -6.48
N THR A 49 19.78 18.78 -7.36
CA THR A 49 19.99 20.18 -7.00
C THR A 49 18.64 20.86 -6.68
N ARG A 50 18.69 21.95 -5.90
CA ARG A 50 17.50 22.78 -5.63
C ARG A 50 16.78 23.22 -6.91
N ASP A 51 17.52 23.58 -7.94
CA ASP A 51 16.94 24.04 -9.20
C ASP A 51 16.35 22.89 -10.01
N ALA A 52 16.94 21.69 -9.96
CA ALA A 52 16.35 20.49 -10.54
C ALA A 52 15.01 20.15 -9.87
N ILE A 53 14.93 20.23 -8.53
CA ILE A 53 13.68 20.02 -7.80
C ILE A 53 12.63 21.09 -8.16
N ARG A 54 13.01 22.36 -8.28
CA ARG A 54 12.10 23.46 -8.70
C ARG A 54 11.61 23.32 -10.14
N ALA A 55 12.43 22.71 -11.01
CA ALA A 55 12.07 22.46 -12.40
C ALA A 55 11.13 21.26 -12.59
N MET A 56 10.90 20.43 -11.57
CA MET A 56 9.95 19.31 -11.60
C MET A 56 8.52 19.84 -11.63
N ARG A 57 8.09 20.30 -12.80
CA ARG A 57 6.73 20.82 -13.04
C ARG A 57 6.08 19.99 -14.12
N ARG A 58 4.82 19.62 -13.90
CA ARG A 58 3.97 18.98 -14.89
C ARG A 58 2.80 19.92 -15.20
N SER A 59 2.47 20.08 -16.47
CA SER A 59 1.22 20.72 -16.89
C SER A 59 0.11 19.69 -16.87
N TYR A 60 -1.01 20.03 -16.29
CA TYR A 60 -2.21 19.21 -16.29
C TYR A 60 -3.08 19.51 -17.49
N GLY A 61 -4.00 18.57 -17.82
CA GLY A 61 -4.97 18.73 -18.89
C GLY A 61 -6.07 19.74 -18.59
N ASP A 62 -7.13 19.73 -19.39
CA ASP A 62 -8.28 20.64 -19.26
C ASP A 62 -9.59 19.90 -18.90
N VAL A 63 -9.46 18.68 -18.36
CA VAL A 63 -10.62 17.90 -17.91
C VAL A 63 -11.13 18.48 -16.59
N GLY A 64 -12.38 18.94 -16.56
CA GLY A 64 -13.02 19.50 -15.37
C GLY A 64 -13.90 18.48 -14.62
N LEU A 65 -14.30 18.85 -13.40
CA LEU A 65 -15.29 18.13 -12.59
C LEU A 65 -16.68 18.73 -12.82
N GLU A 66 -17.36 18.30 -13.89
CA GLU A 66 -18.67 18.82 -14.24
C GLU A 66 -19.83 17.91 -13.79
N ASN A 67 -19.59 16.60 -13.68
CA ASN A 67 -20.64 15.60 -13.51
C ASN A 67 -20.29 14.54 -12.45
N LEU A 68 -20.04 14.96 -11.21
CA LEU A 68 -19.96 13.99 -10.10
C LEU A 68 -21.36 13.52 -9.71
N PRO A 69 -21.56 12.22 -9.43
CA PRO A 69 -22.76 11.72 -8.78
C PRO A 69 -23.09 12.51 -7.50
N ALA A 70 -24.39 12.67 -7.23
CA ALA A 70 -24.84 13.36 -6.01
C ALA A 70 -24.49 12.59 -4.72
N ASP A 71 -24.41 11.26 -4.79
CA ASP A 71 -23.90 10.43 -3.70
C ASP A 71 -22.36 10.35 -3.76
N PRO A 72 -21.64 10.83 -2.72
CA PRO A 72 -20.19 10.83 -2.71
C PRO A 72 -19.55 9.43 -2.74
N LEU A 73 -20.22 8.39 -2.22
CA LEU A 73 -19.71 7.01 -2.27
C LEU A 73 -19.84 6.41 -3.67
N ALA A 74 -20.93 6.72 -4.37
CA ALA A 74 -21.09 6.37 -5.77
C ALA A 74 -20.06 7.11 -6.65
N ALA A 75 -19.81 8.40 -6.39
CA ALA A 75 -18.79 9.19 -7.06
C ALA A 75 -17.38 8.60 -6.86
N PHE A 76 -17.05 8.22 -5.63
CA PHE A 76 -15.79 7.56 -5.31
C PHE A 76 -15.66 6.21 -6.02
N SER A 77 -16.71 5.38 -5.98
CA SER A 77 -16.70 4.06 -6.62
C SER A 77 -16.49 4.15 -8.12
N HIS A 78 -17.08 5.16 -8.76
CA HIS A 78 -16.88 5.45 -10.18
C HIS A 78 -15.40 5.80 -10.47
N TRP A 79 -14.83 6.71 -9.72
CA TRP A 79 -13.42 7.09 -9.88
C TRP A 79 -12.43 5.95 -9.56
N LEU A 80 -12.75 5.14 -8.57
CA LEU A 80 -11.96 3.94 -8.25
C LEU A 80 -11.97 2.94 -9.41
N ALA A 81 -13.12 2.73 -10.05
CA ALA A 81 -13.24 1.85 -11.21
C ALA A 81 -12.42 2.37 -12.41
N GLU A 82 -12.47 3.68 -12.68
CA GLU A 82 -11.63 4.31 -13.72
C GLU A 82 -10.13 4.18 -13.38
N ALA A 83 -9.76 4.38 -12.10
CA ALA A 83 -8.38 4.21 -11.66
C ALA A 83 -7.90 2.76 -11.79
N ALA A 84 -8.75 1.79 -11.48
CA ALA A 84 -8.44 0.37 -11.61
C ALA A 84 -8.29 -0.08 -13.09
N ALA A 85 -8.98 0.59 -14.01
CA ALA A 85 -8.86 0.35 -15.45
C ALA A 85 -7.64 1.06 -16.09
N ASN A 86 -6.96 1.94 -15.37
CA ASN A 86 -5.82 2.69 -15.88
C ASN A 86 -4.51 1.88 -15.74
N GLU A 87 -3.86 1.57 -16.85
CA GLU A 87 -2.63 0.74 -16.91
C GLU A 87 -1.42 1.34 -16.16
N TYR A 88 -1.41 2.64 -15.89
CA TYR A 88 -0.34 3.33 -15.15
C TYR A 88 -0.58 3.36 -13.63
N ILE A 89 -1.69 2.81 -13.14
CA ILE A 89 -2.03 2.75 -11.72
C ILE A 89 -1.96 1.29 -11.25
N VAL A 90 -0.88 0.93 -10.55
CA VAL A 90 -0.61 -0.46 -10.14
C VAL A 90 -1.60 -0.95 -9.06
N GLU A 91 -1.92 -0.10 -8.09
CA GLU A 91 -2.84 -0.42 -6.97
C GLU A 91 -3.83 0.74 -6.77
N ALA A 92 -4.92 0.74 -7.52
CA ALA A 92 -5.93 1.80 -7.43
C ALA A 92 -6.58 1.93 -6.05
N ASN A 93 -6.64 0.83 -5.29
CA ASN A 93 -7.16 0.75 -3.94
C ASN A 93 -6.13 1.07 -2.84
N ALA A 94 -4.90 1.42 -3.20
CA ALA A 94 -3.92 1.88 -2.22
C ALA A 94 -4.29 3.29 -1.74
N MET A 95 -4.36 3.47 -0.40
CA MET A 95 -4.65 4.75 0.22
C MET A 95 -3.62 5.09 1.29
N VAL A 96 -3.28 6.35 1.38
CA VAL A 96 -2.34 6.90 2.36
C VAL A 96 -3.13 7.28 3.61
N LEU A 97 -3.02 6.48 4.66
CA LEU A 97 -3.71 6.70 5.95
C LEU A 97 -2.83 7.53 6.89
N SER A 98 -3.36 8.63 7.39
CA SER A 98 -2.77 9.47 8.45
C SER A 98 -3.50 9.28 9.76
N THR A 99 -2.74 9.10 10.84
CA THR A 99 -3.25 8.92 12.21
C THR A 99 -2.49 9.82 13.17
N LEU A 100 -3.17 10.31 14.21
CA LEU A 100 -2.59 11.12 15.28
C LEU A 100 -2.20 10.21 16.45
N GLY A 101 -0.92 10.22 16.84
CA GLY A 101 -0.42 9.45 17.98
C GLY A 101 -0.67 10.16 19.33
N ALA A 102 -0.38 9.45 20.42
CA ALA A 102 -0.50 9.99 21.79
C ALA A 102 0.45 11.17 22.09
N ASP A 103 1.53 11.28 21.30
CA ASP A 103 2.53 12.35 21.35
C ASP A 103 2.20 13.52 20.40
N ASP A 104 0.96 13.61 19.93
CA ASP A 104 0.50 14.53 18.88
C ASP A 104 1.25 14.38 17.54
N ALA A 105 2.05 13.33 17.38
CA ALA A 105 2.75 13.06 16.12
C ALA A 105 1.80 12.49 15.08
N ILE A 106 1.66 13.18 13.95
CA ILE A 106 0.96 12.67 12.79
C ILE A 106 1.87 11.70 12.06
N THR A 107 1.42 10.46 11.90
CA THR A 107 2.15 9.45 11.15
C THR A 107 1.34 8.93 9.97
N THR A 108 2.03 8.61 8.87
CA THR A 108 1.41 8.27 7.59
C THR A 108 1.96 6.94 7.06
N ARG A 109 1.11 6.12 6.44
CA ARG A 109 1.48 4.84 5.77
C ARG A 109 0.44 4.49 4.71
N THR A 110 0.84 3.67 3.77
CA THR A 110 -0.10 3.06 2.82
C THR A 110 -0.83 1.89 3.47
N VAL A 111 -2.15 1.81 3.24
CA VAL A 111 -3.01 0.66 3.51
C VAL A 111 -3.90 0.43 2.28
N LEU A 112 -4.49 -0.76 2.17
CA LEU A 112 -5.32 -1.10 1.01
C LEU A 112 -6.81 -1.06 1.38
N LEU A 113 -7.58 -0.28 0.65
CA LEU A 113 -9.04 -0.34 0.70
C LEU A 113 -9.50 -1.74 0.28
N LYS A 114 -10.41 -2.33 1.02
CA LYS A 114 -10.92 -3.68 0.77
C LYS A 114 -12.42 -3.74 0.60
N ASP A 115 -13.14 -2.73 1.10
CA ASP A 115 -14.59 -2.67 0.97
C ASP A 115 -15.09 -1.24 1.07
N ILE A 116 -16.23 -0.97 0.38
CA ILE A 116 -16.99 0.27 0.44
C ILE A 116 -18.44 -0.15 0.72
N SER A 117 -18.75 -0.36 1.97
CA SER A 117 -20.09 -0.78 2.42
C SER A 117 -20.48 -0.04 3.68
N GLU A 118 -21.77 -0.11 4.02
CA GLU A 118 -22.32 0.50 5.25
C GLU A 118 -21.89 1.96 5.45
N GLY A 119 -21.81 2.70 4.34
CA GLY A 119 -21.47 4.13 4.36
C GLY A 119 -20.01 4.45 4.65
N GLY A 120 -19.08 3.50 4.54
CA GLY A 120 -17.70 3.70 4.93
C GLY A 120 -16.66 2.96 4.10
N PHE A 121 -15.39 3.20 4.42
CA PHE A 121 -14.20 2.67 3.74
C PHE A 121 -13.46 1.71 4.66
N THR A 122 -13.38 0.42 4.30
CA THR A 122 -12.84 -0.64 5.15
C THR A 122 -11.45 -1.05 4.71
N PHE A 123 -10.52 -1.20 5.68
CA PHE A 123 -9.22 -1.80 5.49
C PHE A 123 -8.89 -2.73 6.66
N PHE A 124 -7.91 -3.62 6.48
CA PHE A 124 -7.52 -4.61 7.48
C PHE A 124 -6.07 -4.44 7.90
N THR A 125 -5.80 -4.67 9.19
CA THR A 125 -4.46 -4.50 9.75
C THR A 125 -4.28 -5.29 11.05
N ASN A 126 -3.05 -5.25 11.60
CA ASN A 126 -2.76 -5.73 12.95
C ASN A 126 -3.18 -4.67 13.98
N TYR A 127 -4.02 -5.04 14.93
CA TYR A 127 -4.53 -4.18 16.01
C TYR A 127 -3.45 -3.77 17.04
N GLN A 128 -2.30 -4.46 17.06
CA GLN A 128 -1.15 -4.12 17.90
C GLN A 128 -0.11 -3.25 17.17
N SER A 129 -0.42 -2.80 15.97
CA SER A 129 0.48 -1.92 15.21
C SER A 129 0.44 -0.49 15.70
N ARG A 130 1.50 0.30 15.40
CA ARG A 130 1.57 1.73 15.78
C ARG A 130 0.35 2.52 15.31
N LYS A 131 -0.18 2.22 14.10
CA LYS A 131 -1.38 2.90 13.61
C LYS A 131 -2.63 2.55 14.40
N ALA A 132 -2.76 1.30 14.83
CA ALA A 132 -3.92 0.86 15.59
C ALA A 132 -3.93 1.48 17.01
N HIS A 133 -2.78 1.57 17.66
CA HIS A 133 -2.66 2.30 18.93
C HIS A 133 -3.00 3.79 18.77
N ALA A 134 -2.57 4.42 17.66
CA ALA A 134 -2.95 5.80 17.38
C ALA A 134 -4.47 5.97 17.19
N ILE A 135 -5.11 5.02 16.49
CA ILE A 135 -6.57 5.00 16.29
C ILE A 135 -7.33 4.79 17.63
N GLU A 136 -6.79 3.99 18.53
CA GLU A 136 -7.39 3.79 19.88
C GLU A 136 -7.36 5.06 20.72
N MET A 137 -6.37 5.93 20.51
CA MET A 137 -6.25 7.22 21.19
C MET A 137 -7.11 8.31 20.52
N HIS A 138 -7.17 8.29 19.19
CA HIS A 138 -7.87 9.32 18.39
C HIS A 138 -8.59 8.66 17.22
N ASP A 139 -9.90 8.69 17.25
CA ASP A 139 -10.78 8.09 16.25
C ASP A 139 -10.91 8.93 14.96
N ARG A 140 -10.19 10.06 14.85
CA ARG A 140 -10.17 10.91 13.65
C ARG A 140 -8.99 10.56 12.77
N VAL A 141 -9.30 10.27 11.50
CA VAL A 141 -8.29 9.90 10.52
C VAL A 141 -8.49 10.65 9.21
N SER A 142 -7.42 10.69 8.43
CA SER A 142 -7.46 11.14 7.03
C SER A 142 -6.87 10.08 6.13
N VAL A 143 -7.49 9.88 4.96
CA VAL A 143 -6.93 9.04 3.89
C VAL A 143 -6.88 9.82 2.58
N LEU A 144 -5.87 9.51 1.76
CA LEU A 144 -5.68 10.09 0.45
C LEU A 144 -5.50 8.97 -0.58
N PHE A 145 -6.25 9.04 -1.68
CA PHE A 145 -6.05 8.24 -2.88
C PHE A 145 -5.35 9.10 -3.95
N PRO A 146 -4.03 8.95 -4.17
CA PRO A 146 -3.26 9.80 -5.08
C PRO A 146 -3.16 9.17 -6.47
N TRP A 147 -4.16 9.30 -7.30
CA TRP A 147 -4.16 8.78 -8.68
C TRP A 147 -3.45 9.75 -9.64
N PHE A 148 -2.14 9.91 -9.44
CA PHE A 148 -1.32 10.89 -10.17
C PHE A 148 -1.36 10.71 -11.69
N ALA A 149 -1.46 9.46 -12.18
CA ALA A 149 -1.54 9.19 -13.61
C ALA A 149 -2.81 9.76 -14.26
N MET A 150 -3.86 9.99 -13.47
CA MET A 150 -5.13 10.58 -13.89
C MET A 150 -5.23 12.06 -13.51
N GLU A 151 -4.19 12.65 -12.93
CA GLU A 151 -4.22 14.01 -12.39
C GLU A 151 -5.35 14.21 -11.38
N ARG A 152 -5.68 13.15 -10.60
CA ARG A 152 -6.77 13.11 -9.63
C ARG A 152 -6.28 12.70 -8.26
N GLN A 153 -6.97 13.21 -7.25
CA GLN A 153 -6.88 12.67 -5.89
C GLN A 153 -8.25 12.73 -5.20
N VAL A 154 -8.46 11.80 -4.27
CA VAL A 154 -9.60 11.86 -3.35
C VAL A 154 -9.06 11.90 -1.93
N SER A 155 -9.43 12.94 -1.18
CA SER A 155 -9.10 13.09 0.24
C SER A 155 -10.35 12.87 1.08
N ILE A 156 -10.23 12.00 2.09
CA ILE A 156 -11.35 11.64 2.97
C ILE A 156 -10.92 11.88 4.41
N THR A 157 -11.74 12.58 5.18
CA THR A 157 -11.59 12.64 6.64
C THR A 157 -12.83 12.06 7.30
N GLY A 158 -12.66 11.37 8.41
CA GLY A 158 -13.79 10.71 9.07
C GLY A 158 -13.46 10.14 10.44
N VAL A 159 -14.46 9.48 11.00
CA VAL A 159 -14.37 8.71 12.24
C VAL A 159 -14.08 7.26 11.90
N ILE A 160 -13.14 6.65 12.60
CA ILE A 160 -12.75 5.26 12.38
C ILE A 160 -13.14 4.39 13.56
N SER A 161 -13.66 3.19 13.28
CA SER A 161 -13.99 2.18 14.28
C SER A 161 -13.62 0.78 13.80
N LYS A 162 -13.42 -0.15 14.75
CA LYS A 162 -13.29 -1.57 14.41
C LYS A 162 -14.60 -2.08 13.82
N ILE A 163 -14.51 -2.91 12.79
CA ILE A 163 -15.65 -3.70 12.30
C ILE A 163 -15.88 -4.92 13.19
N SER A 164 -16.95 -5.65 12.96
CA SER A 164 -17.27 -6.86 13.71
C SER A 164 -16.19 -7.95 13.55
N GLU A 165 -16.11 -8.85 14.54
CA GLU A 165 -15.23 -10.01 14.44
C GLU A 165 -15.64 -10.92 13.29
N SER A 166 -16.94 -11.11 13.07
CA SER A 166 -17.47 -11.91 11.97
C SER A 166 -17.02 -11.40 10.61
N GLU A 167 -17.13 -10.10 10.33
CA GLU A 167 -16.64 -9.50 9.09
C GLU A 167 -15.12 -9.65 8.93
N SER A 168 -14.39 -9.54 10.04
CA SER A 168 -12.94 -9.72 10.03
C SER A 168 -12.55 -11.18 9.76
N GLU A 169 -13.28 -12.16 10.29
CA GLU A 169 -13.08 -13.59 10.05
C GLU A 169 -13.41 -13.97 8.61
N GLU A 170 -14.55 -13.49 8.10
CA GLU A 170 -14.97 -13.71 6.73
C GLU A 170 -13.91 -13.24 5.73
N TYR A 171 -13.46 -12.00 5.88
CA TYR A 171 -12.40 -11.48 5.00
C TYR A 171 -11.07 -12.22 5.21
N PHE A 172 -10.68 -12.56 6.45
CA PHE A 172 -9.44 -13.27 6.71
C PHE A 172 -9.39 -14.62 5.97
N ALA A 173 -10.51 -15.35 5.94
CA ALA A 173 -10.63 -16.63 5.26
C ALA A 173 -10.41 -16.53 3.73
N THR A 174 -10.71 -15.38 3.11
CA THR A 174 -10.49 -15.16 1.66
C THR A 174 -9.05 -14.82 1.28
N ARG A 175 -8.19 -14.54 2.26
CA ARG A 175 -6.80 -14.13 2.00
C ARG A 175 -5.97 -15.33 1.50
N PRO A 176 -4.99 -15.10 0.60
CA PRO A 176 -4.02 -16.13 0.25
C PRO A 176 -3.36 -16.71 1.50
N TRP A 177 -3.11 -18.03 1.50
CA TRP A 177 -2.53 -18.73 2.64
C TRP A 177 -1.26 -18.05 3.18
N SER A 178 -0.33 -17.68 2.31
CA SER A 178 0.91 -16.97 2.71
C SER A 178 0.65 -15.65 3.44
N SER A 179 -0.42 -14.94 3.08
CA SER A 179 -0.84 -13.71 3.76
C SER A 179 -1.51 -13.97 5.11
N GLN A 180 -2.21 -15.11 5.25
CA GLN A 180 -2.76 -15.56 6.53
C GLN A 180 -1.62 -15.93 7.50
N ILE A 181 -0.63 -16.72 7.04
CA ILE A 181 0.57 -17.08 7.81
C ILE A 181 1.38 -15.82 8.19
N GLY A 182 1.56 -14.89 7.26
CA GLY A 182 2.25 -13.62 7.54
C GLY A 182 1.59 -12.79 8.66
N ALA A 183 0.27 -12.86 8.81
CA ALA A 183 -0.44 -12.19 9.89
C ALA A 183 -0.12 -12.78 11.29
N TRP A 184 0.18 -14.07 11.36
CA TRP A 184 0.63 -14.75 12.59
C TRP A 184 2.11 -14.50 12.86
N ALA A 185 2.94 -14.49 11.83
CA ALA A 185 4.39 -14.34 11.97
C ALA A 185 4.81 -12.92 12.38
N SER A 186 4.08 -11.90 11.94
CA SER A 186 4.49 -10.50 12.09
C SER A 186 3.94 -9.83 13.35
N ALA A 187 4.84 -9.43 14.25
CA ALA A 187 4.55 -8.46 15.30
C ALA A 187 4.64 -7.04 14.73
N GLN A 188 3.65 -6.65 13.92
CA GLN A 188 3.69 -5.44 13.10
C GLN A 188 4.05 -4.17 13.91
N SER A 189 5.00 -3.39 13.42
CA SER A 189 5.55 -2.16 14.02
C SER A 189 6.45 -2.35 15.23
N GLN A 190 6.70 -3.58 15.69
CA GLN A 190 7.69 -3.83 16.74
C GLN A 190 9.11 -3.91 16.15
N PRO A 191 10.15 -3.56 16.93
CA PRO A 191 11.53 -3.81 16.54
C PRO A 191 11.75 -5.28 16.17
N LEU A 192 12.58 -5.52 15.18
CA LEU A 192 12.93 -6.86 14.69
C LEU A 192 14.46 -6.95 14.64
N GLU A 193 15.03 -7.96 15.29
CA GLU A 193 16.49 -8.10 15.39
C GLU A 193 17.13 -8.45 14.04
N SER A 194 16.45 -9.31 13.26
CA SER A 194 16.96 -9.73 11.96
C SER A 194 15.86 -10.21 11.02
N ARG A 195 16.15 -10.21 9.72
CA ARG A 195 15.29 -10.82 8.70
C ARG A 195 15.11 -12.33 8.96
N ALA A 196 16.14 -13.00 9.41
CA ALA A 196 16.13 -14.44 9.72
C ALA A 196 15.14 -14.78 10.85
N GLU A 197 14.99 -13.91 11.86
CA GLU A 197 13.97 -14.09 12.90
C GLU A 197 12.56 -14.11 12.29
N LEU A 198 12.23 -13.14 11.44
CA LEU A 198 10.92 -13.08 10.79
C LEU A 198 10.66 -14.32 9.92
N GLU A 199 11.68 -14.78 9.19
CA GLU A 199 11.59 -15.98 8.35
C GLU A 199 11.39 -17.24 9.18
N SER A 200 12.05 -17.35 10.35
CA SER A 200 11.85 -18.44 11.30
C SER A 200 10.43 -18.43 11.88
N ARG A 201 9.89 -17.27 12.24
CA ARG A 201 8.50 -17.14 12.72
C ARG A 201 7.49 -17.52 11.65
N PHE A 202 7.75 -17.12 10.39
CA PHE A 202 6.91 -17.50 9.26
C PHE A 202 6.94 -19.03 9.03
N ALA A 203 8.13 -19.65 9.06
CA ALA A 203 8.29 -21.09 8.94
C ALA A 203 7.54 -21.86 10.05
N GLY A 204 7.69 -21.46 11.30
CA GLY A 204 6.97 -22.08 12.43
C GLY A 204 5.44 -21.95 12.32
N ALA A 205 4.94 -20.82 11.83
CA ALA A 205 3.52 -20.66 11.56
C ALA A 205 3.05 -21.52 10.38
N SER A 206 3.89 -21.68 9.34
CA SER A 206 3.62 -22.54 8.18
C SER A 206 3.58 -24.04 8.56
N GLU A 207 4.44 -24.48 9.46
CA GLU A 207 4.42 -25.84 9.99
C GLU A 207 3.14 -26.11 10.81
N LYS A 208 2.70 -25.13 11.59
CA LYS A 208 1.49 -25.25 12.39
C LYS A 208 0.21 -25.30 11.55
N TRP A 209 0.18 -24.56 10.46
CA TRP A 209 -0.94 -24.51 9.51
C TRP A 209 -0.44 -24.69 8.08
N PRO A 210 -0.21 -25.94 7.64
CA PRO A 210 0.25 -26.23 6.29
C PRO A 210 -0.70 -25.70 5.21
N GLU A 211 -0.18 -25.47 4.01
CA GLU A 211 -0.99 -25.02 2.88
C GLU A 211 -2.12 -26.03 2.59
N GLY A 212 -3.31 -25.52 2.32
CA GLY A 212 -4.52 -26.35 2.17
C GLY A 212 -5.28 -26.61 3.47
N THR A 213 -4.76 -26.19 4.64
CA THR A 213 -5.49 -26.26 5.90
C THR A 213 -6.16 -24.92 6.25
N THR A 214 -7.15 -24.95 7.14
CA THR A 214 -7.78 -23.72 7.63
C THR A 214 -6.86 -23.00 8.61
N VAL A 215 -6.48 -21.77 8.30
CA VAL A 215 -5.72 -20.90 9.19
C VAL A 215 -6.69 -20.03 9.97
N PRO A 216 -6.77 -20.11 11.31
CA PRO A 216 -7.63 -19.23 12.10
C PRO A 216 -7.14 -17.78 12.03
N ARG A 217 -8.07 -16.83 12.13
CA ARG A 217 -7.71 -15.41 12.24
C ARG A 217 -6.98 -15.14 13.58
N PRO A 218 -5.83 -14.45 13.55
CA PRO A 218 -5.20 -14.02 14.81
C PRO A 218 -6.11 -13.02 15.56
N PRO A 219 -6.22 -13.08 16.88
CA PRO A 219 -7.06 -12.16 17.65
C PRO A 219 -6.61 -10.69 17.54
N HIS A 220 -5.33 -10.49 17.23
CA HIS A 220 -4.74 -9.16 17.03
C HIS A 220 -4.84 -8.65 15.58
N TRP A 221 -5.62 -9.29 14.71
CA TRP A 221 -5.79 -8.89 13.32
C TRP A 221 -7.27 -8.72 12.98
N GLY A 222 -7.62 -7.67 12.24
CA GLY A 222 -8.97 -7.42 11.79
C GLY A 222 -9.12 -6.09 11.06
N GLY A 223 -10.36 -5.69 10.82
CA GLY A 223 -10.72 -4.55 10.01
C GLY A 223 -11.07 -3.30 10.81
N TYR A 224 -10.86 -2.17 10.15
CA TYR A 224 -11.36 -0.86 10.54
C TYR A 224 -12.22 -0.30 9.41
N ARG A 225 -13.32 0.38 9.76
CA ARG A 225 -14.15 1.15 8.85
C ARG A 225 -14.05 2.63 9.18
N ILE A 226 -13.83 3.44 8.15
CA ILE A 226 -13.82 4.89 8.22
C ILE A 226 -15.18 5.38 7.75
N ALA A 227 -15.99 5.94 8.65
CA ALA A 227 -17.22 6.66 8.33
C ALA A 227 -16.85 8.09 7.92
N PRO A 228 -16.98 8.49 6.65
CA PRO A 228 -16.50 9.77 6.17
C PRO A 228 -17.35 10.92 6.72
N LEU A 229 -16.69 12.01 7.11
CA LEU A 229 -17.31 13.32 7.40
C LEU A 229 -17.05 14.31 6.27
N SER A 230 -15.97 14.10 5.52
CA SER A 230 -15.65 14.87 4.33
C SER A 230 -15.04 13.99 3.27
N ILE A 231 -15.45 14.15 2.01
CA ILE A 231 -14.87 13.52 0.83
C ILE A 231 -14.62 14.62 -0.20
N GLU A 232 -13.36 14.93 -0.47
CA GLU A 232 -12.97 15.91 -1.46
C GLU A 232 -12.44 15.23 -2.72
N PHE A 233 -13.03 15.57 -3.86
CA PHE A 233 -12.57 15.22 -5.20
C PHE A 233 -11.77 16.38 -5.76
N TRP A 234 -10.52 16.12 -6.11
CA TRP A 234 -9.62 17.08 -6.72
C TRP A 234 -9.21 16.61 -8.11
N GLN A 235 -9.34 17.50 -9.10
CA GLN A 235 -8.92 17.26 -10.49
C GLN A 235 -7.91 18.33 -10.89
N GLY A 236 -6.75 17.87 -11.37
CA GLY A 236 -5.72 18.75 -11.91
C GLY A 236 -6.20 19.42 -13.18
N ARG A 237 -5.96 20.76 -13.27
CA ARG A 237 -6.27 21.55 -14.46
C ARG A 237 -5.13 22.49 -14.80
N TYR A 238 -5.13 22.94 -16.07
CA TYR A 238 -4.20 23.90 -16.60
C TYR A 238 -4.12 25.16 -15.72
N SER A 239 -2.98 25.84 -15.74
CA SER A 239 -2.72 27.09 -14.98
C SER A 239 -2.95 26.99 -13.46
N ARG A 240 -2.95 25.78 -12.91
CA ARG A 240 -3.25 25.47 -11.48
C ARG A 240 -4.65 25.86 -11.02
N LEU A 241 -5.57 26.09 -11.95
CA LEU A 241 -6.98 26.36 -11.66
C LEU A 241 -7.74 25.04 -11.48
N HIS A 242 -7.28 24.24 -10.50
CA HIS A 242 -7.77 22.90 -10.23
C HIS A 242 -9.23 22.92 -9.76
N ASP A 243 -10.00 21.90 -10.14
CA ASP A 243 -11.34 21.73 -9.58
C ASP A 243 -11.27 21.01 -8.24
N ARG A 244 -12.03 21.54 -7.27
CA ARG A 244 -12.18 20.97 -5.93
C ARG A 244 -13.66 20.94 -5.58
N LEU A 245 -14.21 19.73 -5.48
CA LEU A 245 -15.58 19.49 -5.05
C LEU A 245 -15.54 18.67 -3.77
N ARG A 246 -16.14 19.19 -2.70
CA ARG A 246 -16.12 18.55 -1.40
C ARG A 246 -17.52 18.33 -0.88
N PHE A 247 -17.80 17.08 -0.54
CA PHE A 247 -18.95 16.67 0.22
C PHE A 247 -18.60 16.71 1.70
N GLU A 248 -19.39 17.41 2.51
CA GLU A 248 -19.17 17.54 3.95
C GLU A 248 -20.44 17.28 4.72
N ARG A 249 -20.33 16.68 5.90
CA ARG A 249 -21.43 16.49 6.85
C ARG A 249 -20.96 16.71 8.28
N GLN A 250 -21.86 17.10 9.16
CA GLN A 250 -21.53 17.43 10.55
C GLN A 250 -21.37 16.17 11.42
N SER A 251 -22.12 15.12 11.12
CA SER A 251 -22.08 13.83 11.81
C SER A 251 -22.26 12.69 10.81
N THR A 252 -21.99 11.47 11.23
CA THR A 252 -22.16 10.26 10.41
C THR A 252 -23.60 10.01 9.97
N ASP A 253 -24.57 10.58 10.69
CA ASP A 253 -26.01 10.42 10.44
C ASP A 253 -26.61 11.59 9.64
N SER A 254 -25.80 12.63 9.35
CA SER A 254 -26.25 13.79 8.57
C SER A 254 -26.06 13.56 7.07
N GLU A 255 -26.84 14.26 6.27
CA GLU A 255 -26.67 14.28 4.81
C GLU A 255 -25.42 15.06 4.42
N PHE A 256 -24.84 14.71 3.29
CA PHE A 256 -23.71 15.44 2.71
C PHE A 256 -24.17 16.71 1.99
N VAL A 257 -23.43 17.78 2.18
CA VAL A 257 -23.56 19.02 1.43
C VAL A 257 -22.37 19.16 0.49
N LEU A 258 -22.63 19.35 -0.80
CA LEU A 258 -21.58 19.55 -1.81
C LEU A 258 -21.23 21.03 -1.92
N THR A 259 -19.95 21.34 -1.84
CA THR A 259 -19.41 22.69 -2.01
C THR A 259 -18.22 22.67 -2.97
N ARG A 260 -18.15 23.66 -3.87
CA ARG A 260 -16.97 23.89 -4.71
C ARG A 260 -16.01 24.86 -4.02
N TYR A 261 -14.73 24.51 -4.01
CA TYR A 261 -13.68 25.34 -3.39
C TYR A 261 -12.71 25.90 -4.44
N TYR A 262 -12.11 27.04 -4.11
CA TYR A 262 -10.96 27.53 -4.85
C TYR A 262 -9.79 26.54 -4.79
N PRO A 263 -8.95 26.48 -5.85
CA PRO A 263 -7.77 25.60 -5.89
C PRO A 263 -6.70 25.95 -4.85
#